data_d33299997ed37a8403dabb9096e88a11
#
_entry.id   d33299997ed37a8403dabb9096e88a11
#
_cell.length_a   1.000
_cell.length_b   1.000
_cell.length_c   1.000
_cell.angle_alpha   90.00
_cell.angle_beta   90.00
_cell.angle_gamma   90.00
#
_symmetry.space_group_name_H-M   'P 1'
#
loop_
_entity.id
_entity.type
_entity.pdbx_description
1 polymer ?
#
loop_
_entity_poly.entity_id
_entity_poly.type
_entity_poly.pdbx_seq_one_letter_code
_entity_poly.pdbx_strand_id
1 'polypeptide(L)'
;HYPLRRQRQMCIRDSRITALRKRLWDGVADIEEVHLNGSADQHVPGIVNISFAFVEGESLMMALRDLAVSSGSACTSASLEPSYVLRALGLNDEMAHSSIRFSIGRYTSEADIDAAIAQVRTAVEKLRLLSPLWDMFKAGVDLNTVQWSAH
;
A
#
# COMPACT_ATOMS: atom_id res chain seq x y z
N HIS A 1 20.43 34.68 -3.62
CA HIS A 1 20.40 33.99 -2.31
C HIS A 1 19.07 33.28 -2.01
N TYR A 2 17.96 33.78 -2.53
CA TYR A 2 16.62 33.21 -2.33
C TYR A 2 16.42 31.85 -3.01
N PRO A 3 16.87 31.58 -4.26
CA PRO A 3 16.76 30.28 -4.90
C PRO A 3 17.51 29.16 -4.18
N LEU A 4 18.68 29.42 -3.64
CA LEU A 4 19.50 28.44 -2.91
C LEU A 4 18.88 28.05 -1.57
N ARG A 5 18.21 28.98 -0.88
CA ARG A 5 17.44 28.67 0.33
C ARG A 5 16.26 27.76 0.04
N ARG A 6 15.53 28.02 -1.02
CA ARG A 6 14.41 27.18 -1.45
C ARG A 6 14.88 25.77 -1.82
N GLN A 7 15.96 25.64 -2.59
CA GLN A 7 16.54 24.36 -2.94
C GLN A 7 16.99 23.58 -1.68
N ARG A 8 17.64 24.23 -0.73
CA ARG A 8 18.04 23.63 0.52
C ARG A 8 16.85 23.13 1.35
N GLN A 9 15.81 23.93 1.46
CA GLN A 9 14.59 23.55 2.16
C GLN A 9 13.85 22.39 1.48
N MET A 10 13.83 22.37 0.14
CA MET A 10 13.27 21.27 -0.63
C MET A 10 14.06 19.97 -0.41
N CYS A 11 15.39 20.00 -0.47
CA CYS A 11 16.25 18.85 -0.23
C CYS A 11 16.09 18.29 1.19
N ILE A 12 16.04 19.15 2.21
CA ILE A 12 15.81 18.74 3.61
C ILE A 12 14.45 18.10 3.78
N ARG A 13 13.41 18.70 3.19
CA ARG A 13 12.06 18.17 3.21
C ARG A 13 11.98 16.81 2.53
N ASP A 14 12.56 16.68 1.34
CA ASP A 14 12.54 15.44 0.58
C ASP A 14 13.31 14.34 1.29
N SER A 15 14.45 14.64 1.91
CA SER A 15 15.20 13.70 2.73
C SER A 15 14.41 13.23 3.94
N ARG A 16 13.70 14.13 4.60
CA ARG A 16 12.83 13.81 5.74
C ARG A 16 11.66 12.92 5.33
N ILE A 17 10.98 13.26 4.25
CA ILE A 17 9.85 12.48 3.72
C ILE A 17 10.32 11.10 3.25
N THR A 18 11.48 11.02 2.60
CA THR A 18 12.09 9.76 2.18
C THR A 18 12.40 8.86 3.39
N ALA A 19 12.91 9.43 4.47
CA ALA A 19 13.15 8.69 5.71
C ALA A 19 11.86 8.17 6.34
N LEU A 20 10.79 8.96 6.35
CA LEU A 20 9.47 8.53 6.82
C LEU A 20 8.87 7.44 5.95
N ARG A 21 9.03 7.56 4.64
CA ARG A 21 8.63 6.53 3.67
C ARG A 21 9.32 5.19 3.95
N LYS A 22 10.64 5.23 4.13
CA LYS A 22 11.42 4.04 4.46
C LYS A 22 10.97 3.43 5.78
N ARG A 23 10.72 4.25 6.79
CA ARG A 23 10.22 3.80 8.10
C ARG A 23 8.88 3.07 7.96
N LEU A 24 7.96 3.62 7.18
CA LEU A 24 6.66 2.97 6.91
C LEU A 24 6.85 1.61 6.23
N TRP A 25 7.63 1.58 5.16
CA TRP A 25 7.88 0.33 4.44
C TRP A 25 8.57 -0.71 5.33
N ASP A 26 9.62 -0.34 6.02
CA ASP A 26 10.34 -1.24 6.92
C ASP A 26 9.45 -1.80 8.04
N GLY A 27 8.46 -1.02 8.47
CA GLY A 27 7.50 -1.43 9.50
C GLY A 27 6.43 -2.42 9.04
N VAL A 28 6.23 -2.58 7.73
CA VAL A 28 5.22 -3.49 7.15
C VAL A 28 5.81 -4.54 6.22
N ALA A 29 7.06 -4.41 5.83
CA ALA A 29 7.72 -5.29 4.85
C ALA A 29 7.86 -6.74 5.33
N ASP A 30 7.88 -6.97 6.64
CA ASP A 30 7.96 -8.30 7.24
C ASP A 30 6.61 -9.04 7.29
N ILE A 31 5.51 -8.36 7.01
CA ILE A 31 4.20 -9.00 6.89
C ILE A 31 4.22 -9.91 5.66
N GLU A 32 3.78 -11.15 5.84
CA GLU A 32 3.74 -12.15 4.77
C GLU A 32 2.89 -11.66 3.59
N GLU A 33 3.38 -11.88 2.37
CA GLU A 33 2.68 -11.51 1.12
C GLU A 33 2.30 -10.02 1.04
N VAL A 34 3.23 -9.14 1.43
CA VAL A 34 3.14 -7.69 1.27
C VAL A 34 4.22 -7.24 0.31
N HIS A 35 3.86 -6.43 -0.68
CA HIS A 35 4.74 -6.06 -1.77
C HIS A 35 4.73 -4.55 -2.00
N LEU A 36 5.92 -3.96 -2.12
CA LEU A 36 6.08 -2.57 -2.54
C LEU A 36 5.91 -2.46 -4.06
N ASN A 37 5.00 -1.62 -4.51
CA ASN A 37 4.76 -1.39 -5.92
C ASN A 37 5.63 -0.26 -6.45
N GLY A 38 6.18 -0.44 -7.64
CA GLY A 38 7.08 0.51 -8.28
C GLY A 38 8.54 0.32 -7.88
N SER A 39 9.39 1.29 -8.22
CA SER A 39 10.81 1.27 -7.93
C SER A 39 11.11 1.82 -6.53
N ALA A 40 11.98 1.14 -5.80
CA ALA A 40 12.48 1.64 -4.52
C ALA A 40 13.35 2.91 -4.69
N ASP A 41 14.02 3.04 -5.84
CA ASP A 41 14.97 4.13 -6.12
C ASP A 41 14.35 5.28 -6.91
N GLN A 42 13.35 4.99 -7.74
CA GLN A 42 12.67 5.97 -8.60
C GLN A 42 11.21 6.12 -8.18
N HIS A 43 10.94 7.05 -7.29
CA HIS A 43 9.61 7.29 -6.75
C HIS A 43 9.40 8.77 -6.42
N VAL A 44 8.16 9.19 -6.35
CA VAL A 44 7.77 10.48 -5.77
C VAL A 44 7.92 10.38 -4.25
N PRO A 45 8.69 11.28 -3.58
CA PRO A 45 9.03 11.10 -2.17
C PRO A 45 7.87 10.90 -1.21
N GLY A 46 6.77 11.57 -1.41
CA GLY A 46 5.62 11.54 -0.50
C GLY A 46 4.60 10.44 -0.77
N ILE A 47 4.84 9.53 -1.71
CA ILE A 47 3.87 8.52 -2.11
C ILE A 47 4.46 7.12 -2.01
N VAL A 48 3.74 6.24 -1.32
CA VAL A 48 4.07 4.81 -1.20
C VAL A 48 2.86 4.00 -1.61
N ASN A 49 3.04 3.08 -2.54
CA ASN A 49 2.01 2.15 -2.95
C ASN A 49 2.40 0.73 -2.53
N ILE A 50 1.55 0.09 -1.72
CA ILE A 50 1.82 -1.23 -1.16
C ILE A 50 0.61 -2.13 -1.42
N SER A 51 0.88 -3.33 -1.92
CA SER A 51 -0.13 -4.39 -2.09
C SER A 51 -0.09 -5.35 -0.91
N PHE A 52 -1.26 -5.66 -0.39
CA PHE A 52 -1.47 -6.60 0.70
C PHE A 52 -2.29 -7.78 0.17
N ALA A 53 -1.64 -8.88 -0.21
CA ALA A 53 -2.31 -10.04 -0.75
C ALA A 53 -3.35 -10.63 0.23
N PHE A 54 -4.43 -11.17 -0.30
CA PHE A 54 -5.52 -11.80 0.46
C PHE A 54 -6.29 -10.83 1.38
N VAL A 55 -6.21 -9.54 1.09
CA VAL A 55 -6.96 -8.49 1.79
C VAL A 55 -7.75 -7.70 0.76
N GLU A 56 -9.04 -7.53 1.00
CA GLU A 56 -9.88 -6.72 0.12
C GLU A 56 -9.58 -5.23 0.39
N GLY A 57 -9.22 -4.51 -0.69
CA GLY A 57 -8.67 -3.15 -0.59
C GLY A 57 -9.63 -2.12 -0.01
N GLU A 58 -10.92 -2.21 -0.31
CA GLU A 58 -11.93 -1.28 0.24
C GLU A 58 -12.09 -1.50 1.75
N SER A 59 -12.13 -2.75 2.19
CA SER A 59 -12.19 -3.08 3.61
C SER A 59 -10.96 -2.58 4.35
N LEU A 60 -9.79 -2.70 3.75
CA LEU A 60 -8.55 -2.18 4.33
C LEU A 60 -8.59 -0.64 4.40
N MET A 61 -9.03 0.04 3.35
CA MET A 61 -9.18 1.51 3.38
C MET A 61 -10.16 1.96 4.45
N MET A 62 -11.27 1.26 4.62
CA MET A 62 -12.25 1.57 5.67
C MET A 62 -11.67 1.39 7.08
N ALA A 63 -10.81 0.40 7.26
CA ALA A 63 -10.11 0.18 8.53
C ALA A 63 -9.03 1.24 8.81
N LEU A 64 -8.52 1.90 7.76
CA LEU A 64 -7.46 2.91 7.83
C LEU A 64 -7.98 4.35 7.62
N ARG A 65 -9.26 4.59 7.85
CA ARG A 65 -9.92 5.89 7.57
C ARG A 65 -9.29 7.11 8.26
N ASP A 66 -8.55 6.90 9.33
CA ASP A 66 -7.85 7.97 10.04
C ASP A 66 -6.49 8.32 9.42
N LEU A 67 -6.09 7.60 8.38
CA LEU A 67 -4.84 7.81 7.66
C LEU A 67 -5.08 8.46 6.30
N ALA A 68 -4.07 9.17 5.79
CA ALA A 68 -4.08 9.70 4.43
C ALA A 68 -3.78 8.58 3.43
N VAL A 69 -4.77 7.76 3.16
CA VAL A 69 -4.69 6.63 2.24
C VAL A 69 -5.74 6.74 1.13
N SER A 70 -5.44 6.13 0.01
CA SER A 70 -6.40 5.95 -1.08
C SER A 70 -6.17 4.59 -1.73
N SER A 71 -7.16 4.13 -2.50
CA SER A 71 -6.95 2.96 -3.34
C SER A 71 -5.77 3.22 -4.29
N GLY A 72 -4.85 2.28 -4.37
CA GLY A 72 -3.78 2.29 -5.36
C GLY A 72 -4.32 2.12 -6.77
N SER A 73 -5.51 1.53 -6.89
CA SER A 73 -6.29 1.45 -8.10
C SER A 73 -7.19 2.67 -8.20
N ALA A 74 -6.94 3.54 -9.16
CA ALA A 74 -7.92 4.56 -9.53
C ALA A 74 -9.09 3.84 -10.21
N CYS A 75 -10.05 3.38 -9.42
CA CYS A 75 -11.31 2.92 -9.96
C CYS A 75 -11.97 4.10 -10.68
N THR A 76 -12.08 4.01 -12.00
CA THR A 76 -13.18 4.68 -12.65
C THR A 76 -14.44 4.11 -12.00
N SER A 77 -15.23 4.99 -11.42
CA SER A 77 -16.39 4.69 -10.55
C SER A 77 -17.49 3.78 -11.16
N ALA A 78 -17.25 3.20 -12.31
CA ALA A 78 -18.17 2.36 -13.05
C ALA A 78 -17.63 0.96 -13.40
N SER A 79 -16.34 0.67 -13.18
CA SER A 79 -15.79 -0.66 -13.46
C SER A 79 -14.95 -1.15 -12.29
N LEU A 80 -15.14 -2.42 -11.93
CA LEU A 80 -14.31 -3.14 -10.96
C LEU A 80 -12.90 -3.45 -11.51
N GLU A 81 -12.49 -2.77 -12.59
CA GLU A 81 -11.20 -3.02 -13.21
C GLU A 81 -10.06 -2.30 -12.47
N PRO A 82 -8.94 -2.98 -12.20
CA PRO A 82 -7.78 -2.38 -11.56
C PRO A 82 -7.10 -1.36 -12.47
N SER A 83 -6.34 -0.45 -11.85
CA SER A 83 -5.57 0.58 -12.54
C SER A 83 -4.66 0.00 -13.63
N TYR A 84 -4.68 0.60 -14.81
CA TYR A 84 -3.76 0.27 -15.89
C TYR A 84 -2.29 0.38 -15.49
N VAL A 85 -1.96 1.33 -14.60
CA VAL A 85 -0.60 1.53 -14.09
C VAL A 85 -0.14 0.31 -13.29
N LEU A 86 -0.99 -0.21 -12.41
CA LEU A 86 -0.66 -1.39 -11.60
C LEU A 86 -0.55 -2.65 -12.46
N ARG A 87 -1.40 -2.80 -13.47
CA ARG A 87 -1.27 -3.88 -14.46
C ARG A 87 0.02 -3.78 -15.25
N ALA A 88 0.40 -2.57 -15.69
CA ALA A 88 1.65 -2.32 -16.40
C ALA A 88 2.89 -2.64 -15.56
N LEU A 89 2.79 -2.57 -14.22
CA LEU A 89 3.85 -2.99 -13.30
C LEU A 89 3.92 -4.52 -13.10
N GLY A 90 3.07 -5.28 -13.78
CA GLY A 90 3.06 -6.73 -13.72
C GLY A 90 2.26 -7.34 -12.57
N LEU A 91 1.43 -6.53 -11.91
CA LEU A 91 0.53 -7.01 -10.86
C LEU A 91 -0.66 -7.75 -11.47
N ASN A 92 -1.04 -8.88 -10.88
CA ASN A 92 -2.31 -9.52 -11.20
C ASN A 92 -3.47 -8.70 -10.64
N ASP A 93 -4.68 -9.00 -11.09
CA ASP A 93 -5.88 -8.24 -10.71
C ASP A 93 -6.12 -8.24 -9.20
N GLU A 94 -5.89 -9.36 -8.53
CA GLU A 94 -6.04 -9.50 -7.08
C GLU A 94 -5.08 -8.57 -6.32
N MET A 95 -3.80 -8.59 -6.71
CA MET A 95 -2.78 -7.73 -6.10
C MET A 95 -3.05 -6.25 -6.38
N ALA A 96 -3.55 -5.93 -7.57
CA ALA A 96 -3.92 -4.57 -7.92
C ALA A 96 -5.11 -4.06 -7.09
N HIS A 97 -6.10 -4.90 -6.81
CA HIS A 97 -7.24 -4.55 -5.96
C HIS A 97 -6.88 -4.41 -4.48
N SER A 98 -5.83 -5.06 -4.02
CA SER A 98 -5.35 -4.98 -2.65
C SER A 98 -4.31 -3.88 -2.41
N SER A 99 -4.07 -3.03 -3.40
CA SER A 99 -3.08 -1.95 -3.32
C SER A 99 -3.62 -0.73 -2.61
N ILE A 100 -2.83 -0.22 -1.66
CA ILE A 100 -3.12 1.02 -0.94
C ILE A 100 -2.01 2.02 -1.20
N ARG A 101 -2.39 3.25 -1.51
CA ARG A 101 -1.49 4.38 -1.67
C ARG A 101 -1.47 5.20 -0.39
N PHE A 102 -0.31 5.26 0.24
CA PHE A 102 -0.07 6.11 1.41
C PHE A 102 0.53 7.44 0.96
N SER A 103 0.00 8.52 1.47
CA SER A 103 0.51 9.87 1.23
C SER A 103 1.16 10.42 2.48
N ILE A 104 2.46 10.75 2.38
CA ILE A 104 3.26 11.31 3.47
C ILE A 104 3.46 12.79 3.17
N GLY A 105 3.01 13.63 4.06
CA GLY A 105 3.00 15.06 3.88
C GLY A 105 4.05 15.80 4.71
N ARG A 106 4.06 17.10 4.50
CA ARG A 106 4.96 18.05 5.16
C ARG A 106 4.88 17.99 6.69
N TYR A 107 3.69 17.72 7.23
CA TYR A 107 3.43 17.71 8.67
C TYR A 107 3.39 16.30 9.28
N THR A 108 3.60 15.27 8.48
CA THR A 108 3.66 13.89 8.97
C THR A 108 4.86 13.73 9.88
N SER A 109 4.64 13.17 11.07
CA SER A 109 5.69 12.89 12.06
C SER A 109 6.08 11.41 12.09
N GLU A 110 7.19 11.09 12.75
CA GLU A 110 7.55 9.69 13.02
C GLU A 110 6.50 8.98 13.86
N ALA A 111 5.90 9.67 14.82
CA ALA A 111 4.81 9.12 15.63
C ALA A 111 3.58 8.79 14.77
N ASP A 112 3.26 9.61 13.76
CA ASP A 112 2.18 9.33 12.81
C ASP A 112 2.49 8.07 12.00
N ILE A 113 3.72 7.90 11.55
CA ILE A 113 4.16 6.70 10.82
C ILE A 113 4.08 5.45 11.71
N ASP A 114 4.52 5.54 12.94
CA ASP A 114 4.45 4.41 13.89
C ASP A 114 3.00 4.01 14.20
N ALA A 115 2.12 4.98 14.36
CA ALA A 115 0.69 4.74 14.51
C ALA A 115 0.09 4.10 13.26
N ALA A 116 0.48 4.56 12.07
CA ALA A 116 0.05 3.98 10.80
C ALA A 116 0.51 2.53 10.65
N ILE A 117 1.74 2.23 10.98
CA ILE A 117 2.29 0.85 10.98
C ILE A 117 1.43 -0.06 11.86
N ALA A 118 1.16 0.37 13.08
CA ALA A 118 0.36 -0.41 14.04
C ALA A 118 -1.06 -0.66 13.51
N GLN A 119 -1.71 0.35 12.94
CA GLN A 119 -3.06 0.24 12.37
C GLN A 119 -3.08 -0.70 11.16
N VAL A 120 -2.11 -0.58 10.26
CA VAL A 120 -1.99 -1.45 9.07
C VAL A 120 -1.81 -2.90 9.49
N ARG A 121 -0.90 -3.19 10.40
CA ARG A 121 -0.63 -4.55 10.88
C ARG A 121 -1.88 -5.18 11.50
N THR A 122 -2.55 -4.45 12.36
CA THR A 122 -3.80 -4.91 13.00
C THR A 122 -4.90 -5.15 11.98
N ALA A 123 -5.10 -4.23 11.04
CA ALA A 123 -6.15 -4.33 10.02
C ALA A 123 -5.89 -5.50 9.06
N VAL A 124 -4.66 -5.68 8.58
CA VAL A 124 -4.28 -6.78 7.67
C VAL A 124 -4.48 -8.13 8.36
N GLU A 125 -4.01 -8.27 9.59
CA GLU A 125 -4.19 -9.51 10.37
C GLU A 125 -5.68 -9.86 10.52
N LYS A 126 -6.49 -8.89 10.95
CA LYS A 126 -7.93 -9.08 11.15
C LYS A 126 -8.66 -9.45 9.85
N LEU A 127 -8.38 -8.75 8.76
CA LEU A 127 -9.03 -8.99 7.48
C LEU A 127 -8.61 -10.34 6.87
N ARG A 128 -7.35 -10.76 7.04
CA ARG A 128 -6.89 -12.08 6.60
C ARG A 128 -7.58 -13.22 7.36
N LEU A 129 -7.84 -13.04 8.65
CA LEU A 129 -8.61 -14.04 9.43
C LEU A 129 -10.03 -14.24 8.88
N LEU A 130 -10.58 -13.25 8.20
CA LEU A 130 -11.90 -13.31 7.57
C LEU A 130 -11.86 -13.74 6.10
N SER A 131 -10.67 -13.95 5.54
CA SER A 131 -10.47 -14.26 4.13
C SER A 131 -10.35 -15.78 3.90
N PRO A 132 -11.28 -16.42 3.17
CA PRO A 132 -11.16 -17.82 2.78
C PRO A 132 -9.90 -18.09 1.93
N LEU A 133 -9.50 -17.12 1.11
CA LEU A 133 -8.30 -17.23 0.28
C LEU A 133 -7.02 -17.32 1.10
N TRP A 134 -6.96 -16.61 2.21
CA TRP A 134 -5.83 -16.67 3.14
C TRP A 134 -5.72 -18.05 3.77
N ASP A 135 -6.83 -18.61 4.22
CA ASP A 135 -6.87 -19.97 4.78
C ASP A 135 -6.41 -21.00 3.76
N MET A 136 -6.86 -20.89 2.51
CA MET A 136 -6.43 -21.77 1.41
C MET A 136 -4.93 -21.63 1.12
N PHE A 137 -4.42 -20.41 1.10
CA PHE A 137 -3.00 -20.14 0.91
C PHE A 137 -2.16 -20.76 2.03
N LYS A 138 -2.55 -20.59 3.29
CA LYS A 138 -1.87 -21.19 4.45
C LYS A 138 -1.93 -22.72 4.46
N ALA A 139 -2.98 -23.30 3.89
CA ALA A 139 -3.11 -24.74 3.72
C ALA A 139 -2.28 -25.31 2.55
N GLY A 140 -1.57 -24.44 1.79
CA GLY A 140 -0.74 -24.86 0.66
C GLY A 140 -1.50 -25.13 -0.63
N VAL A 141 -2.74 -24.66 -0.75
CA VAL A 141 -3.54 -24.80 -1.96
C VAL A 141 -3.03 -23.84 -3.04
N ASP A 142 -2.79 -24.36 -4.24
CA ASP A 142 -2.47 -23.52 -5.39
C ASP A 142 -3.73 -22.83 -5.90
N LEU A 143 -3.82 -21.54 -5.65
CA LEU A 143 -4.98 -20.70 -6.02
C LEU A 143 -5.19 -20.58 -7.53
N ASN A 144 -4.14 -20.81 -8.34
CA ASN A 144 -4.25 -20.82 -9.79
C ASN A 144 -5.01 -22.02 -10.33
N THR A 145 -5.11 -23.08 -9.54
CA THR A 145 -5.84 -24.30 -9.93
C THR A 145 -7.29 -24.32 -9.48
N VAL A 146 -7.68 -23.37 -8.67
CA VAL A 146 -9.07 -23.28 -8.16
C VAL A 146 -9.97 -22.70 -9.26
N GLN A 147 -10.91 -23.51 -9.73
CA GLN A 147 -11.95 -23.03 -10.64
C GLN A 147 -12.98 -22.24 -9.86
N TRP A 148 -12.96 -20.94 -10.05
CA TRP A 148 -14.01 -20.06 -9.54
C TRP A 148 -15.25 -20.23 -10.41
N SER A 149 -16.28 -20.88 -9.90
CA SER A 149 -17.59 -20.87 -10.55
C SER A 149 -18.12 -19.43 -10.50
N ALA A 150 -18.23 -18.81 -11.67
CA ALA A 150 -18.92 -17.54 -11.81
C ALA A 150 -20.41 -17.74 -11.45
N HIS A 151 -20.81 -17.14 -10.39
CA HIS A 151 -22.21 -16.97 -10.02
C HIS A 151 -22.68 -15.56 -10.37
#